data_bfeb40b38ea63bc8417e44aa82c79f96
#
_entry.id   bfeb40b38ea63bc8417e44aa82c79f96
#
_cell.length_a   1.000
_cell.length_b   1.000
_cell.length_c   1.000
_cell.angle_alpha   90.00
_cell.angle_beta   90.00
_cell.angle_gamma   90.00
#
_symmetry.space_group_name_H-M   'P 1'
#
loop_
_entity.id
_entity.type
_entity.pdbx_description
1 polymer ?
#
loop_
_entity_poly.entity_id
_entity_poly.type
_entity_poly.pdbx_seq_one_letter_code
_entity_poly.pdbx_strand_id
1 'polypeptide(L)'
;AFPFEIWFLNKITFTEFKWGTRTPINIFDPQTQLPIKLGSYGSYKAQINDVQAFLLQIVGVRTEFSLSALKEFLLPHIERDTKSAIAEESAQGNVFGLTAKAKKISEKIKINLNETFKSYGLILGDFYIQDISPIEDEQLATYTKALAEGAKIRVKGKAIQDTEAGYRAERTYNTLDKLAENENSTS
;
A
#
# COMPACT_ATOMS: atom_id res chain seq x y z
N ALA A 1 14.45 -12.97 -53.74
CA ALA A 1 13.25 -12.67 -52.95
C ALA A 1 13.71 -12.07 -51.64
N PHE A 2 13.15 -10.93 -51.26
CA PHE A 2 13.41 -10.33 -49.93
C PHE A 2 12.40 -10.92 -48.94
N PRO A 3 12.82 -11.48 -47.82
CA PRO A 3 11.90 -11.92 -46.78
C PRO A 3 11.22 -10.69 -46.16
N PHE A 4 9.91 -10.74 -46.03
CA PHE A 4 9.14 -9.73 -45.33
C PHE A 4 8.19 -10.42 -44.39
N GLU A 5 7.92 -9.76 -43.24
CA GLU A 5 6.96 -10.21 -42.23
C GLU A 5 5.82 -9.21 -42.13
N ILE A 6 4.60 -9.72 -41.94
CA ILE A 6 3.42 -8.90 -41.76
C ILE A 6 2.88 -9.14 -40.35
N TRP A 7 2.77 -8.07 -39.58
CA TRP A 7 2.22 -8.11 -38.23
C TRP A 7 0.87 -7.41 -38.19
N PHE A 8 -0.12 -8.07 -37.60
CA PHE A 8 -1.43 -7.48 -37.29
C PHE A 8 -1.49 -7.10 -35.80
N LEU A 9 -1.66 -5.82 -35.52
CA LEU A 9 -1.66 -5.28 -34.17
C LEU A 9 -2.96 -4.56 -33.88
N ASN A 10 -3.61 -4.89 -32.77
CA ASN A 10 -4.77 -4.16 -32.29
C ASN A 10 -4.32 -2.93 -31.51
N LYS A 11 -4.59 -1.74 -32.05
CA LYS A 11 -4.28 -0.43 -31.41
C LYS A 11 -5.49 0.25 -30.77
N ILE A 12 -6.68 -0.28 -30.98
CA ILE A 12 -7.93 0.48 -30.74
C ILE A 12 -8.41 0.36 -29.30
N THR A 13 -8.13 -0.75 -28.63
CA THR A 13 -8.73 -1.06 -27.35
C THR A 13 -7.69 -1.23 -26.25
N PHE A 14 -7.90 -0.57 -25.11
CA PHE A 14 -7.15 -0.90 -23.90
C PHE A 14 -7.47 -2.32 -23.43
N THR A 15 -6.46 -3.15 -23.39
CA THR A 15 -6.57 -4.49 -22.83
C THR A 15 -6.37 -4.44 -21.33
N GLU A 16 -7.26 -5.08 -20.58
CA GLU A 16 -7.16 -5.21 -19.15
C GLU A 16 -6.36 -6.45 -18.76
N PHE A 17 -5.39 -6.26 -17.91
CA PHE A 17 -4.53 -7.30 -17.35
C PHE A 17 -4.69 -7.34 -15.83
N LYS A 18 -4.76 -8.55 -15.28
CA LYS A 18 -4.65 -8.77 -13.83
C LYS A 18 -3.18 -9.01 -13.47
N TRP A 19 -2.77 -8.47 -12.35
CA TRP A 19 -1.42 -8.65 -11.80
C TRP A 19 -1.48 -8.99 -10.31
N GLY A 20 -0.41 -9.57 -9.79
CA GLY A 20 -0.21 -9.85 -8.38
C GLY A 20 1.26 -10.05 -8.10
N THR A 21 1.68 -9.81 -6.86
CA THR A 21 3.04 -10.03 -6.42
C THR A 21 3.31 -11.52 -6.32
N ARG A 22 4.30 -12.02 -7.08
CA ARG A 22 4.72 -13.44 -7.06
C ARG A 22 5.56 -13.77 -5.83
N THR A 23 6.25 -12.79 -5.30
CA THR A 23 7.02 -12.91 -4.07
C THR A 23 6.53 -11.89 -3.05
N PRO A 24 6.54 -12.24 -1.75
CA PRO A 24 6.12 -11.32 -0.71
C PRO A 24 6.89 -10.00 -0.73
N ILE A 25 6.20 -8.94 -0.33
CA ILE A 25 6.81 -7.65 -0.03
C ILE A 25 7.21 -7.68 1.44
N ASN A 26 8.49 -7.73 1.71
CA ASN A 26 8.99 -7.70 3.08
C ASN A 26 9.10 -6.23 3.53
N ILE A 27 8.40 -5.89 4.59
CA ILE A 27 8.47 -4.58 5.21
C ILE A 27 8.81 -4.72 6.69
N PHE A 28 9.28 -3.64 7.26
CA PHE A 28 9.56 -3.53 8.69
C PHE A 28 8.60 -2.50 9.29
N ASP A 29 7.70 -2.94 10.15
CA ASP A 29 6.71 -2.04 10.73
C ASP A 29 7.35 -1.12 11.76
N PRO A 30 7.27 0.21 11.61
CA PRO A 30 7.95 1.14 12.50
C PRO A 30 7.36 1.17 13.92
N GLN A 31 6.12 0.74 14.10
CA GLN A 31 5.46 0.75 15.42
C GLN A 31 5.83 -0.46 16.28
N THR A 32 5.84 -1.65 15.69
CA THR A 32 6.14 -2.90 16.42
C THR A 32 7.58 -3.35 16.31
N GLN A 33 8.35 -2.78 15.36
CA GLN A 33 9.71 -3.20 15.02
C GLN A 33 9.78 -4.67 14.56
N LEU A 34 8.69 -5.19 13.98
CA LEU A 34 8.62 -6.56 13.49
C LEU A 34 8.57 -6.61 11.96
N PRO A 35 9.18 -7.64 11.34
CA PRO A 35 9.05 -7.87 9.91
C PRO A 35 7.65 -8.42 9.58
N ILE A 36 7.07 -7.90 8.48
CA ILE A 36 5.77 -8.33 7.97
C ILE A 36 5.90 -8.61 6.48
N LYS A 37 5.26 -9.67 6.02
CA LYS A 37 5.14 -10.02 4.61
C LYS A 37 3.79 -9.59 4.09
N LEU A 38 3.79 -8.83 2.99
CA LEU A 38 2.58 -8.38 2.32
C LEU A 38 2.44 -9.03 0.95
N GLY A 39 1.20 -9.32 0.57
CA GLY A 39 0.78 -9.58 -0.79
C GLY A 39 0.00 -8.38 -1.34
N SER A 40 0.05 -8.18 -2.65
CA SER A 40 -0.76 -7.18 -3.33
C SER A 40 -1.16 -7.67 -4.71
N TYR A 41 -2.36 -7.31 -5.15
CA TYR A 41 -2.86 -7.63 -6.48
C TYR A 41 -3.81 -6.55 -6.99
N GLY A 42 -4.04 -6.58 -8.29
CA GLY A 42 -4.91 -5.62 -8.93
C GLY A 42 -5.01 -5.80 -10.43
N SER A 43 -5.37 -4.74 -11.12
CA SER A 43 -5.46 -4.72 -12.58
C SER A 43 -4.88 -3.43 -13.16
N TYR A 44 -4.51 -3.51 -14.44
CA TYR A 44 -4.10 -2.36 -15.22
C TYR A 44 -4.60 -2.48 -16.65
N LYS A 45 -4.67 -1.34 -17.35
CA LYS A 45 -5.02 -1.29 -18.76
C LYS A 45 -3.85 -0.76 -19.57
N ALA A 46 -3.53 -1.43 -20.65
CA ALA A 46 -2.49 -1.01 -21.58
C ALA A 46 -2.96 -1.08 -23.02
N GLN A 47 -2.40 -0.21 -23.85
CA GLN A 47 -2.67 -0.12 -25.29
C GLN A 47 -1.37 0.14 -26.03
N ILE A 48 -1.23 -0.43 -27.24
CA ILE A 48 -0.11 -0.13 -28.14
C ILE A 48 -0.33 1.26 -28.74
N ASN A 49 0.61 2.17 -28.50
CA ASN A 49 0.61 3.52 -29.05
C ASN A 49 1.63 3.68 -30.17
N ASP A 50 2.85 3.26 -29.92
CA ASP A 50 3.95 3.27 -30.90
C ASP A 50 4.28 1.84 -31.31
N VAL A 51 3.86 1.47 -32.52
CA VAL A 51 4.06 0.13 -33.08
C VAL A 51 5.53 -0.18 -33.29
N GLN A 52 6.31 0.80 -33.75
CA GLN A 52 7.71 0.60 -34.03
C GLN A 52 8.49 0.31 -32.74
N ALA A 53 8.29 1.12 -31.70
CA ALA A 53 8.90 0.90 -30.39
C ALA A 53 8.46 -0.44 -29.80
N PHE A 54 7.17 -0.80 -29.90
CA PHE A 54 6.64 -2.06 -29.40
C PHE A 54 7.29 -3.27 -30.09
N LEU A 55 7.37 -3.26 -31.41
CA LEU A 55 8.00 -4.34 -32.18
C LEU A 55 9.49 -4.46 -31.86
N LEU A 56 10.22 -3.35 -31.80
CA LEU A 56 11.66 -3.38 -31.56
C LEU A 56 12.00 -3.77 -30.12
N GLN A 57 11.26 -3.27 -29.13
CA GLN A 57 11.61 -3.42 -27.71
C GLN A 57 11.02 -4.67 -27.07
N ILE A 58 9.84 -5.11 -27.51
CA ILE A 58 9.11 -6.21 -26.86
C ILE A 58 9.07 -7.45 -27.75
N VAL A 59 8.63 -7.32 -29.01
CA VAL A 59 8.47 -8.47 -29.90
C VAL A 59 9.84 -8.98 -30.36
N GLY A 60 10.72 -8.09 -30.78
CA GLY A 60 12.07 -8.42 -31.22
C GLY A 60 12.04 -9.35 -32.43
N VAL A 61 12.82 -10.43 -32.39
CA VAL A 61 12.93 -11.45 -33.43
C VAL A 61 11.93 -12.61 -33.31
N ARG A 62 10.92 -12.48 -32.48
CA ARG A 62 9.90 -13.52 -32.27
C ARG A 62 8.95 -13.55 -33.46
N THR A 63 8.57 -14.74 -33.89
CA THR A 63 7.59 -14.93 -34.99
C THR A 63 6.15 -14.85 -34.50
N GLU A 64 5.93 -15.07 -33.18
CA GLU A 64 4.63 -14.98 -32.53
C GLU A 64 4.75 -14.24 -31.21
N PHE A 65 3.74 -13.44 -30.87
CA PHE A 65 3.67 -12.71 -29.63
C PHE A 65 2.25 -12.69 -29.06
N SER A 66 2.08 -13.25 -27.88
CA SER A 66 0.78 -13.38 -27.24
C SER A 66 0.58 -12.34 -26.12
N LEU A 67 -0.69 -12.10 -25.75
CA LEU A 67 -1.02 -11.28 -24.58
C LEU A 67 -0.41 -11.82 -23.27
N SER A 68 -0.28 -13.14 -23.16
CA SER A 68 0.39 -13.76 -22.02
C SER A 68 1.88 -13.41 -21.96
N ALA A 69 2.55 -13.42 -23.13
CA ALA A 69 3.96 -13.01 -23.22
C ALA A 69 4.14 -11.52 -22.86
N LEU A 70 3.22 -10.67 -23.27
CA LEU A 70 3.21 -9.25 -22.88
C LEU A 70 3.05 -9.08 -21.38
N LYS A 71 2.10 -9.79 -20.78
CA LYS A 71 1.88 -9.77 -19.34
C LYS A 71 3.13 -10.17 -18.57
N GLU A 72 3.75 -11.30 -18.95
CA GLU A 72 4.98 -11.79 -18.30
C GLU A 72 6.16 -10.82 -18.47
N PHE A 73 6.24 -10.13 -19.62
CA PHE A 73 7.26 -9.11 -19.86
C PHE A 73 7.08 -7.89 -18.94
N LEU A 74 5.83 -7.43 -18.76
CA LEU A 74 5.53 -6.22 -17.99
C LEU A 74 5.51 -6.47 -16.46
N LEU A 75 5.22 -7.69 -16.02
CA LEU A 75 5.02 -8.02 -14.61
C LEU A 75 6.21 -7.66 -13.70
N PRO A 76 7.48 -7.88 -14.06
CA PRO A 76 8.62 -7.47 -13.22
C PRO A 76 8.69 -5.96 -12.96
N HIS A 77 8.32 -5.14 -13.95
CA HIS A 77 8.27 -3.68 -13.80
C HIS A 77 7.16 -3.27 -12.82
N ILE A 78 5.98 -3.88 -12.96
CA ILE A 78 4.84 -3.66 -12.08
C ILE A 78 5.18 -4.07 -10.64
N GLU A 79 5.76 -5.26 -10.46
CA GLU A 79 6.16 -5.73 -9.13
C GLU A 79 7.19 -4.82 -8.48
N ARG A 80 8.20 -4.37 -9.20
CA ARG A 80 9.24 -3.47 -8.69
C ARG A 80 8.63 -2.17 -8.16
N ASP A 81 7.85 -1.49 -8.98
CA ASP A 81 7.30 -0.18 -8.63
C ASP A 81 6.22 -0.29 -7.56
N THR A 82 5.45 -1.38 -7.55
CA THR A 82 4.48 -1.70 -6.50
C THR A 82 5.18 -1.93 -5.15
N LYS A 83 6.22 -2.76 -5.13
CA LYS A 83 6.99 -3.05 -3.92
C LYS A 83 7.62 -1.79 -3.35
N SER A 84 8.21 -0.94 -4.19
CA SER A 84 8.81 0.34 -3.78
C SER A 84 7.76 1.27 -3.16
N ALA A 85 6.64 1.48 -3.84
CA ALA A 85 5.59 2.39 -3.39
C ALA A 85 4.93 1.92 -2.07
N ILE A 86 4.69 0.60 -1.93
CA ILE A 86 4.15 0.03 -0.69
C ILE A 86 5.16 0.15 0.46
N ALA A 87 6.44 -0.13 0.22
CA ALA A 87 7.47 0.00 1.24
C ALA A 87 7.62 1.44 1.74
N GLU A 88 7.62 2.42 0.85
CA GLU A 88 7.66 3.84 1.22
C GLU A 88 6.43 4.27 2.05
N GLU A 89 5.24 3.84 1.67
CA GLU A 89 4.01 4.21 2.37
C GLU A 89 3.88 3.49 3.71
N SER A 90 4.43 2.27 3.84
CA SER A 90 4.46 1.51 5.08
C SER A 90 5.37 2.13 6.14
N ALA A 91 6.45 2.80 5.73
CA ALA A 91 7.35 3.50 6.63
C ALA A 91 6.69 4.68 7.37
N GLN A 92 5.55 5.18 6.87
CA GLN A 92 4.83 6.31 7.44
C GLN A 92 3.63 5.92 8.33
N GLY A 93 3.36 4.64 8.54
CA GLY A 93 2.17 4.25 9.27
C GLY A 93 2.00 2.75 9.51
N ASN A 94 0.80 2.39 9.96
CA ASN A 94 0.43 1.01 10.25
C ASN A 94 0.18 0.22 8.96
N VAL A 95 0.65 -1.02 8.94
CA VAL A 95 0.49 -1.97 7.82
C VAL A 95 -0.98 -2.19 7.44
N PHE A 96 -1.87 -2.31 8.43
CA PHE A 96 -3.30 -2.51 8.19
C PHE A 96 -4.02 -1.28 7.60
N GLY A 97 -3.38 -0.11 7.63
CA GLY A 97 -3.87 1.10 6.99
C GLY A 97 -3.54 1.22 5.50
N LEU A 98 -2.72 0.33 4.94
CA LEU A 98 -2.25 0.42 3.56
C LEU A 98 -3.36 0.23 2.53
N THR A 99 -4.33 -0.65 2.79
CA THR A 99 -5.48 -0.85 1.90
C THR A 99 -6.30 0.43 1.75
N ALA A 100 -6.48 1.20 2.80
CA ALA A 100 -7.16 2.50 2.73
C ALA A 100 -6.39 3.54 1.86
N LYS A 101 -5.08 3.36 1.71
CA LYS A 101 -4.20 4.20 0.89
C LYS A 101 -3.99 3.65 -0.53
N ALA A 102 -4.62 2.54 -0.90
CA ALA A 102 -4.42 1.86 -2.17
C ALA A 102 -4.58 2.79 -3.39
N LYS A 103 -5.56 3.71 -3.36
CA LYS A 103 -5.75 4.71 -4.42
C LYS A 103 -4.52 5.62 -4.59
N LYS A 104 -4.04 6.20 -3.50
CA LYS A 104 -2.85 7.07 -3.50
C LYS A 104 -1.61 6.33 -4.02
N ILE A 105 -1.43 5.09 -3.56
CA ILE A 105 -0.32 4.22 -3.99
C ILE A 105 -0.44 3.91 -5.47
N SER A 106 -1.65 3.58 -5.96
CA SER A 106 -1.91 3.31 -7.38
C SER A 106 -1.57 4.49 -8.28
N GLU A 107 -1.92 5.71 -7.89
CA GLU A 107 -1.61 6.93 -8.64
C GLU A 107 -0.10 7.15 -8.75
N LYS A 108 0.64 6.94 -7.66
CA LYS A 108 2.11 7.03 -7.65
C LYS A 108 2.75 5.99 -8.58
N ILE A 109 2.32 4.75 -8.50
CA ILE A 109 2.82 3.67 -9.36
C ILE A 109 2.50 3.97 -10.82
N LYS A 110 1.28 4.44 -11.13
CA LYS A 110 0.88 4.78 -12.49
C LYS A 110 1.81 5.80 -13.13
N ILE A 111 2.24 6.82 -12.40
CA ILE A 111 3.17 7.83 -12.91
C ILE A 111 4.49 7.19 -13.31
N ASN A 112 5.09 6.39 -12.43
CA ASN A 112 6.38 5.74 -12.67
C ASN A 112 6.32 4.72 -13.83
N LEU A 113 5.29 3.86 -13.80
CA LEU A 113 5.09 2.85 -14.85
C LEU A 113 4.81 3.47 -16.23
N ASN A 114 4.15 4.63 -16.29
CA ASN A 114 3.80 5.25 -17.55
C ASN A 114 5.04 5.64 -18.37
N GLU A 115 6.12 6.07 -17.75
CA GLU A 115 7.40 6.33 -18.42
C GLU A 115 8.01 5.04 -18.97
N THR A 116 8.03 3.99 -18.16
CA THR A 116 8.50 2.66 -18.57
C THR A 116 7.68 2.12 -19.74
N PHE A 117 6.35 2.19 -19.67
CA PHE A 117 5.46 1.71 -20.71
C PHE A 117 5.64 2.47 -22.03
N LYS A 118 5.80 3.80 -21.96
CA LYS A 118 6.08 4.62 -23.14
C LYS A 118 7.36 4.21 -23.86
N SER A 119 8.42 3.86 -23.13
CA SER A 119 9.67 3.39 -23.75
C SER A 119 9.49 2.09 -24.55
N TYR A 120 8.46 1.32 -24.23
CA TYR A 120 8.06 0.10 -24.92
C TYR A 120 6.97 0.31 -25.98
N GLY A 121 6.63 1.55 -26.31
CA GLY A 121 5.57 1.86 -27.25
C GLY A 121 4.16 1.61 -26.72
N LEU A 122 3.98 1.55 -25.40
CA LEU A 122 2.70 1.33 -24.73
C LEU A 122 2.20 2.60 -24.06
N ILE A 123 0.89 2.72 -23.93
CA ILE A 123 0.24 3.67 -23.01
C ILE A 123 -0.39 2.87 -21.88
N LEU A 124 -0.10 3.28 -20.65
CA LEU A 124 -0.78 2.82 -19.46
C LEU A 124 -2.04 3.66 -19.25
N GLY A 125 -3.22 3.06 -19.40
CA GLY A 125 -4.50 3.71 -19.16
C GLY A 125 -4.77 3.86 -17.66
N ASP A 126 -5.23 2.79 -17.04
CA ASP A 126 -5.53 2.75 -15.62
C ASP A 126 -4.61 1.74 -14.92
N PHE A 127 -4.30 2.02 -13.66
CA PHE A 127 -3.61 1.10 -12.77
C PHE A 127 -4.31 1.11 -11.41
N TYR A 128 -4.73 -0.07 -10.95
CA TYR A 128 -5.45 -0.23 -9.70
C TYR A 128 -4.82 -1.29 -8.83
N ILE A 129 -4.65 -0.96 -7.57
CA ILE A 129 -4.45 -1.93 -6.50
C ILE A 129 -5.83 -2.27 -5.94
N GLN A 130 -6.19 -3.53 -5.98
CA GLN A 130 -7.45 -4.02 -5.40
C GLN A 130 -7.29 -4.34 -3.93
N ASP A 131 -6.14 -4.90 -3.55
CA ASP A 131 -5.84 -5.20 -2.15
C ASP A 131 -4.35 -5.17 -1.85
N ILE A 132 -4.03 -4.84 -0.58
CA ILE A 132 -2.73 -4.95 0.04
C ILE A 132 -2.96 -5.58 1.40
N SER A 133 -2.63 -6.85 1.55
CA SER A 133 -2.90 -7.59 2.79
C SER A 133 -1.66 -8.32 3.31
N PRO A 134 -1.54 -8.45 4.63
CA PRO A 134 -0.55 -9.31 5.22
C PRO A 134 -0.76 -10.77 4.80
N ILE A 135 0.34 -11.47 4.57
CA ILE A 135 0.32 -12.91 4.31
C ILE A 135 0.23 -13.62 5.65
N GLU A 136 -0.73 -14.54 5.79
CA GLU A 136 -0.90 -15.33 7.00
C GLU A 136 0.28 -16.26 7.21
N ASP A 137 1.12 -15.95 8.20
CA ASP A 137 2.22 -16.76 8.65
C ASP A 137 2.49 -16.53 10.15
N GLU A 138 3.47 -17.23 10.70
CA GLU A 138 3.85 -17.11 12.11
C GLU A 138 4.32 -15.70 12.48
N GLN A 139 4.91 -14.97 11.54
CA GLN A 139 5.34 -13.59 11.76
C GLN A 139 4.13 -12.66 11.94
N LEU A 140 3.09 -12.85 11.13
CA LEU A 140 1.84 -12.09 11.28
C LEU A 140 1.15 -12.37 12.62
N ALA A 141 1.13 -13.64 13.06
CA ALA A 141 0.57 -14.01 14.36
C ALA A 141 1.32 -13.31 15.51
N THR A 142 2.63 -13.26 15.44
CA THR A 142 3.49 -12.55 16.42
C THR A 142 3.23 -11.04 16.37
N TYR A 143 3.10 -10.47 15.20
CA TYR A 143 2.81 -9.05 15.00
C TYR A 143 1.45 -8.65 15.57
N THR A 144 0.39 -9.39 15.25
CA THR A 144 -0.96 -9.10 15.75
C THR A 144 -1.04 -9.23 17.28
N LYS A 145 -0.33 -10.19 17.86
CA LYS A 145 -0.23 -10.32 19.33
C LYS A 145 0.46 -9.12 19.96
N ALA A 146 1.58 -8.67 19.40
CA ALA A 146 2.31 -7.48 19.88
C ALA A 146 1.46 -6.21 19.82
N LEU A 147 0.69 -6.03 18.72
CA LEU A 147 -0.25 -4.90 18.61
C LEU A 147 -1.35 -4.96 19.67
N ALA A 148 -1.94 -6.14 19.90
CA ALA A 148 -3.00 -6.32 20.90
C ALA A 148 -2.49 -6.03 22.31
N GLU A 149 -1.29 -6.47 22.66
CA GLU A 149 -0.66 -6.18 23.96
C GLU A 149 -0.37 -4.69 24.14
N GLY A 150 0.20 -4.04 23.13
CA GLY A 150 0.43 -2.59 23.13
C GLY A 150 -0.85 -1.77 23.25
N ALA A 151 -1.94 -2.21 22.61
CA ALA A 151 -3.25 -1.58 22.75
C ALA A 151 -3.79 -1.71 24.19
N LYS A 152 -3.68 -2.89 24.81
CA LYS A 152 -4.09 -3.11 26.21
C LYS A 152 -3.34 -2.20 27.19
N ILE A 153 -2.03 -2.03 27.00
CA ILE A 153 -1.20 -1.16 27.84
C ILE A 153 -1.65 0.29 27.71
N ARG A 154 -1.92 0.76 26.48
CA ARG A 154 -2.40 2.15 26.23
C ARG A 154 -3.76 2.41 26.88
N VAL A 155 -4.69 1.46 26.76
CA VAL A 155 -6.02 1.58 27.40
C VAL A 155 -5.91 1.65 28.91
N LYS A 156 -5.09 0.77 29.52
CA LYS A 156 -4.84 0.82 30.98
C LYS A 156 -4.20 2.12 31.41
N GLY A 157 -3.18 2.60 30.68
CA GLY A 157 -2.51 3.87 31.02
C GLY A 157 -3.48 5.05 30.97
N LYS A 158 -4.35 5.11 29.93
CA LYS A 158 -5.38 6.15 29.84
C LYS A 158 -6.38 6.07 30.99
N ALA A 159 -6.87 4.88 31.32
CA ALA A 159 -7.81 4.70 32.45
C ALA A 159 -7.21 5.14 33.80
N ILE A 160 -5.92 4.87 34.01
CA ILE A 160 -5.22 5.34 35.24
C ILE A 160 -5.13 6.86 35.27
N GLN A 161 -4.74 7.50 34.13
CA GLN A 161 -4.67 8.96 34.04
C GLN A 161 -6.03 9.63 34.25
N ASP A 162 -7.08 9.09 33.66
CA ASP A 162 -8.45 9.61 33.81
C ASP A 162 -8.92 9.50 35.29
N THR A 163 -8.59 8.40 35.94
CA THR A 163 -8.92 8.17 37.38
C THR A 163 -8.14 9.14 38.29
N GLU A 164 -6.84 9.32 38.05
CA GLU A 164 -6.02 10.25 38.83
C GLU A 164 -6.48 11.71 38.64
N ALA A 165 -6.84 12.08 37.39
CA ALA A 165 -7.41 13.41 37.12
C ALA A 165 -8.73 13.62 37.88
N GLY A 166 -9.59 12.61 37.95
CA GLY A 166 -10.83 12.61 38.75
C GLY A 166 -10.58 12.82 40.24
N TYR A 167 -9.66 12.07 40.81
CA TYR A 167 -9.30 12.24 42.22
C TYR A 167 -8.69 13.61 42.54
N ARG A 168 -7.89 14.17 41.65
CA ARG A 168 -7.34 15.53 41.84
C ARG A 168 -8.45 16.58 41.80
N ALA A 169 -9.37 16.47 40.85
CA ALA A 169 -10.52 17.40 40.74
C ALA A 169 -11.40 17.35 41.99
N GLU A 170 -11.71 16.15 42.50
CA GLU A 170 -12.49 15.95 43.73
C GLU A 170 -11.80 16.56 44.97
N ARG A 171 -10.50 16.36 45.12
CA ARG A 171 -9.73 16.98 46.23
C ARG A 171 -9.75 18.50 46.14
N THR A 172 -9.62 19.06 44.93
CA THR A 172 -9.66 20.52 44.75
C THR A 172 -11.03 21.07 45.09
N TYR A 173 -12.11 20.40 44.68
CA TYR A 173 -13.48 20.80 45.01
C TYR A 173 -13.73 20.79 46.51
N ASN A 174 -13.38 19.70 47.19
CA ASN A 174 -13.53 19.55 48.62
C ASN A 174 -12.71 20.58 49.43
N THR A 175 -11.57 21.01 48.90
CA THR A 175 -10.75 22.05 49.55
C THR A 175 -11.39 23.42 49.39
N LEU A 176 -11.95 23.74 48.24
CA LEU A 176 -12.66 25.00 47.97
C LEU A 176 -13.95 25.10 48.81
N ASP A 177 -14.68 24.00 48.93
CA ASP A 177 -15.92 23.94 49.72
C ASP A 177 -15.65 24.22 51.21
N LYS A 178 -14.61 23.62 51.78
CA LYS A 178 -14.17 23.89 53.14
C LYS A 178 -13.71 25.33 53.38
N LEU A 179 -13.08 25.96 52.40
CA LEU A 179 -12.70 27.38 52.50
C LEU A 179 -13.93 28.30 52.51
N ALA A 180 -14.93 28.00 51.67
CA ALA A 180 -16.16 28.76 51.61
C ALA A 180 -16.99 28.65 52.92
N GLU A 181 -17.02 27.47 53.54
CA GLU A 181 -17.66 27.26 54.84
C GLU A 181 -16.98 28.05 55.99
N ASN A 182 -15.64 28.14 55.98
CA ASN A 182 -14.88 28.91 56.98
C ASN A 182 -15.08 30.42 56.84
N GLU A 183 -15.22 30.96 55.65
CA GLU A 183 -15.51 32.39 55.43
C GLU A 183 -16.91 32.78 55.91
N ASN A 184 -17.90 31.89 55.78
CA ASN A 184 -19.27 32.13 56.29
C ASN A 184 -19.43 31.98 57.82
N SER A 185 -18.47 31.37 58.51
CA SER A 185 -18.50 31.19 59.95
C SER A 185 -17.83 32.31 60.77
N THR A 186 -17.22 33.29 60.04
CA THR A 186 -16.52 34.44 60.67
C THR A 186 -17.23 35.79 60.48
N SER A 187 -18.53 35.78 60.07
CA SER A 187 -19.34 37.01 59.90
C SER A 187 -20.37 37.22 61.05
#